data_d6750dab5f0548309911b66a6f5bba5f
#
_entry.id   d6750dab5f0548309911b66a6f5bba5f
#
_cell.length_a   1.000
_cell.length_b   1.000
_cell.length_c   1.000
_cell.angle_alpha   90.00
_cell.angle_beta   90.00
_cell.angle_gamma   90.00
#
_symmetry.space_group_name_H-M   'P 1'
#
loop_
_entity.id
_entity.type
_entity.pdbx_description
1 polymer ?
#
loop_
_entity_poly.entity_id
_entity_poly.type
_entity_poly.pdbx_seq_one_letter_code
_entity_poly.pdbx_strand_id
1 'polypeptide(L)'
;MASRTAILADLQEILSDFQGRTYDDPIDEETMFFQDLGFASIDAVVLGETLEQHFQTKLDFNPFLKDLAARNAKDLSVGDLVDFLRRSL
;
A
#
# COMPACT_ATOMS: atom_id res chain seq x y z
N MET A 1 10.33 6.51 -15.04
CA MET A 1 9.61 5.32 -14.54
C MET A 1 9.93 5.10 -13.06
N ALA A 2 8.91 4.84 -12.28
CA ALA A 2 9.11 4.56 -10.86
C ALA A 2 9.67 3.16 -10.65
N SER A 3 10.75 3.02 -9.89
CA SER A 3 11.31 1.73 -9.53
C SER A 3 10.63 1.19 -8.27
N ARG A 4 10.74 -0.12 -8.04
CA ARG A 4 10.22 -0.72 -6.80
C ARG A 4 10.84 -0.06 -5.57
N THR A 5 12.14 0.20 -5.60
CA THR A 5 12.84 0.82 -4.47
C THR A 5 12.31 2.23 -4.19
N ALA A 6 12.09 3.02 -5.23
CA ALA A 6 11.57 4.37 -5.08
C ALA A 6 10.13 4.36 -4.55
N ILE A 7 9.30 3.47 -5.08
CA ILE A 7 7.90 3.34 -4.63
C ILE A 7 7.86 2.89 -3.17
N LEU A 8 8.68 1.92 -2.81
CA LEU A 8 8.76 1.44 -1.44
C LEU A 8 9.19 2.57 -0.50
N ALA A 9 10.17 3.36 -0.89
CA ALA A 9 10.62 4.50 -0.09
C ALA A 9 9.48 5.51 0.12
N ASP A 10 8.71 5.79 -0.92
CA ASP A 10 7.56 6.69 -0.81
C ASP A 10 6.50 6.10 0.14
N LEU A 11 6.23 4.81 0.04
CA LEU A 11 5.28 4.16 0.93
C LEU A 11 5.75 4.16 2.38
N GLN A 12 7.05 3.95 2.61
CA GLN A 12 7.61 4.01 3.95
C GLN A 12 7.39 5.39 4.56
N GLU A 13 7.61 6.44 3.79
CA GLU A 13 7.39 7.81 4.23
C GLU A 13 5.93 8.09 4.52
N ILE A 14 5.03 7.69 3.61
CA ILE A 14 3.60 7.89 3.77
C ILE A 14 3.08 7.14 5.00
N LEU A 15 3.47 5.88 5.14
CA LEU A 15 2.98 5.04 6.22
C LEU A 15 3.54 5.43 7.57
N SER A 16 4.77 5.97 7.61
CA SER A 16 5.39 6.35 8.88
C SER A 16 4.65 7.49 9.58
N ASP A 17 3.86 8.26 8.83
CA ASP A 17 3.09 9.39 9.36
C ASP A 17 1.59 9.22 9.12
N PHE A 18 1.15 8.03 8.73
CA PHE A 18 -0.23 7.77 8.36
C PHE A 18 -1.13 7.80 9.59
N GLN A 19 -2.04 8.77 9.63
CA GLN A 19 -3.01 8.92 10.71
C GLN A 19 -2.37 9.00 12.11
N GLY A 20 -1.14 9.53 12.20
CA GLY A 20 -0.43 9.67 13.45
C GLY A 20 0.07 8.36 14.05
N ARG A 21 0.08 7.28 13.26
CA ARG A 21 0.56 5.97 13.72
C ARG A 21 2.07 5.92 13.72
N THR A 22 2.62 5.18 14.67
CA THR A 22 4.05 4.87 14.71
C THR A 22 4.23 3.36 14.70
N TYR A 23 5.29 2.91 14.05
CA TYR A 23 5.60 1.49 13.95
C TYR A 23 6.98 1.21 14.50
N ASP A 24 7.09 0.16 15.31
CA ASP A 24 8.36 -0.20 15.95
C ASP A 24 9.33 -0.84 14.95
N ASP A 25 8.80 -1.62 14.02
CA ASP A 25 9.61 -2.34 13.04
C ASP A 25 9.68 -1.59 11.72
N PRO A 26 10.80 -1.71 10.99
CA PRO A 26 10.88 -1.11 9.65
C PRO A 26 9.83 -1.69 8.71
N ILE A 27 9.26 -0.83 7.88
CA ILE A 27 8.29 -1.24 6.88
C ILE A 27 9.05 -1.68 5.63
N ASP A 28 8.81 -2.92 5.18
CA ASP A 28 9.43 -3.46 3.97
C ASP A 28 8.37 -4.13 3.10
N GLU A 29 8.80 -4.78 2.02
CA GLU A 29 7.86 -5.42 1.10
C GLU A 29 7.14 -6.62 1.69
N GLU A 30 7.67 -7.22 2.75
CA GLU A 30 7.05 -8.35 3.43
C GLU A 30 6.07 -7.95 4.52
N THR A 31 6.05 -6.67 4.88
CA THR A 31 5.14 -6.14 5.91
C THR A 31 3.70 -6.32 5.47
N MET A 32 2.86 -6.88 6.34
CA MET A 32 1.45 -7.13 6.05
C MET A 32 0.59 -6.00 6.62
N PHE A 33 -0.35 -5.49 5.81
CA PHE A 33 -1.14 -4.33 6.21
C PHE A 33 -2.04 -4.60 7.41
N PHE A 34 -2.77 -5.72 7.40
CA PHE A 34 -3.71 -5.98 8.49
C PHE A 34 -3.00 -6.59 9.70
N GLN A 35 -2.14 -7.56 9.45
CA GLN A 35 -1.47 -8.28 10.54
C GLN A 35 -0.39 -7.45 11.22
N ASP A 36 0.48 -6.81 10.43
CA ASP A 36 1.65 -6.11 10.98
C ASP A 36 1.38 -4.64 11.26
N LEU A 37 0.64 -3.96 10.38
CA LEU A 37 0.36 -2.54 10.53
C LEU A 37 -0.96 -2.25 11.23
N GLY A 38 -1.78 -3.28 11.42
CA GLY A 38 -3.05 -3.13 12.13
C GLY A 38 -4.09 -2.33 11.38
N PHE A 39 -4.05 -2.36 10.05
CA PHE A 39 -5.03 -1.64 9.23
C PHE A 39 -6.40 -2.31 9.31
N ALA A 40 -7.45 -1.47 9.30
CA ALA A 40 -8.81 -1.91 9.04
C ALA A 40 -9.17 -1.60 7.58
N SER A 41 -10.32 -2.09 7.13
CA SER A 41 -10.76 -1.85 5.74
C SER A 41 -10.87 -0.36 5.42
N ILE A 42 -11.35 0.46 6.37
CA ILE A 42 -11.47 1.90 6.17
C ILE A 42 -10.09 2.54 6.00
N ASP A 43 -9.09 2.05 6.71
CA ASP A 43 -7.72 2.57 6.59
C ASP A 43 -7.18 2.35 5.18
N ALA A 44 -7.51 1.22 4.56
CA ALA A 44 -7.10 0.94 3.20
C ALA A 44 -7.72 1.93 2.20
N VAL A 45 -8.98 2.31 2.41
CA VAL A 45 -9.64 3.31 1.56
C VAL A 45 -8.95 4.66 1.70
N VAL A 46 -8.67 5.08 2.92
CA VAL A 46 -7.99 6.36 3.17
C VAL A 46 -6.59 6.34 2.58
N LEU A 47 -5.88 5.23 2.71
CA LEU A 47 -4.55 5.09 2.11
C LEU A 47 -4.62 5.22 0.59
N GLY A 48 -5.62 4.61 -0.04
CA GLY A 48 -5.81 4.72 -1.48
C GLY A 48 -5.95 6.17 -1.94
N GLU A 49 -6.76 6.95 -1.24
CA GLU A 49 -6.94 8.36 -1.54
C GLU A 49 -5.63 9.15 -1.33
N THR A 50 -4.91 8.83 -0.26
CA THR A 50 -3.64 9.47 0.04
C THR A 50 -2.62 9.20 -1.08
N LEU A 51 -2.58 7.97 -1.59
CA LEU A 51 -1.68 7.59 -2.67
C LEU A 51 -2.02 8.33 -3.96
N GLU A 52 -3.31 8.45 -4.29
CA GLU A 52 -3.72 9.21 -5.48
C GLU A 52 -3.27 10.66 -5.39
N GLN A 53 -3.38 11.27 -4.23
CA GLN A 53 -2.92 12.64 -4.01
C GLN A 53 -1.40 12.76 -4.05
N HIS A 54 -0.70 11.82 -3.44
CA HIS A 54 0.76 11.83 -3.39
C HIS A 54 1.37 11.71 -4.78
N PHE A 55 0.87 10.79 -5.59
CA PHE A 55 1.38 10.55 -6.93
C PHE A 55 0.69 11.40 -8.00
N GLN A 56 -0.31 12.18 -7.61
CA GLN A 56 -1.08 13.05 -8.52
C GLN A 56 -1.62 12.29 -9.74
N THR A 57 -2.12 11.09 -9.49
CA THR A 57 -2.61 10.18 -10.52
C THR A 57 -3.80 9.43 -9.96
N LYS A 58 -4.84 9.27 -10.78
CA LYS A 58 -5.95 8.41 -10.40
C LYS A 58 -5.52 6.96 -10.49
N LEU A 59 -5.81 6.21 -9.44
CA LEU A 59 -5.45 4.80 -9.34
C LEU A 59 -6.73 3.97 -9.33
N ASP A 60 -6.82 3.02 -10.27
CA ASP A 60 -7.95 2.09 -10.31
C ASP A 60 -7.56 0.84 -9.52
N PHE A 61 -8.09 0.73 -8.30
CA PHE A 61 -7.80 -0.39 -7.42
C PHE A 61 -8.64 -1.63 -7.71
N ASN A 62 -9.60 -1.56 -8.63
CA ASN A 62 -10.48 -2.69 -8.93
C ASN A 62 -9.72 -3.93 -9.39
N PRO A 63 -8.78 -3.85 -10.35
CA PRO A 63 -8.00 -5.03 -10.74
C PRO A 63 -7.18 -5.59 -9.59
N PHE A 64 -6.65 -4.74 -8.74
CA PHE A 64 -5.87 -5.13 -7.56
C PHE A 64 -6.74 -5.92 -6.58
N LEU A 65 -7.95 -5.41 -6.29
CA LEU A 65 -8.88 -6.08 -5.38
C LEU A 65 -9.35 -7.40 -5.96
N LYS A 66 -9.61 -7.46 -7.28
CA LYS A 66 -10.00 -8.70 -7.95
C LYS A 66 -8.89 -9.75 -7.87
N ASP A 67 -7.63 -9.33 -8.02
CA ASP A 67 -6.49 -10.23 -7.92
C ASP A 67 -6.38 -10.81 -6.50
N LEU A 68 -6.55 -9.97 -5.49
CA LEU A 68 -6.54 -10.43 -4.10
C LEU A 68 -7.66 -11.44 -3.84
N ALA A 69 -8.85 -11.16 -4.35
CA ALA A 69 -9.99 -12.07 -4.20
C ALA A 69 -9.75 -13.40 -4.92
N ALA A 70 -9.17 -13.34 -6.12
CA ALA A 70 -8.87 -14.54 -6.91
C ALA A 70 -7.83 -15.43 -6.21
N ARG A 71 -6.88 -14.83 -5.51
CA ARG A 71 -5.87 -15.56 -4.73
C ARG A 71 -6.38 -15.97 -3.36
N ASN A 72 -7.62 -15.62 -3.02
CA ASN A 72 -8.19 -15.85 -1.70
C ASN A 72 -7.31 -15.26 -0.59
N ALA A 73 -6.72 -14.11 -0.86
CA ALA A 73 -5.82 -13.45 0.08
C ALA A 73 -6.60 -12.79 1.21
N LYS A 74 -6.21 -13.08 2.45
CA LYS A 74 -6.85 -12.50 3.64
C LYS A 74 -6.13 -11.25 4.13
N ASP A 75 -4.98 -10.96 3.55
CA ASP A 75 -4.16 -9.81 3.87
C ASP A 75 -3.41 -9.43 2.61
N LEU A 76 -2.74 -8.28 2.62
CA LEU A 76 -1.87 -7.89 1.52
C LEU A 76 -0.57 -7.35 2.08
N SER A 77 0.52 -7.60 1.35
CA SER A 77 1.82 -7.10 1.74
C SER A 77 2.07 -5.72 1.12
N VAL A 78 3.00 -4.99 1.72
CA VAL A 78 3.48 -3.75 1.12
C VAL A 78 4.03 -4.01 -0.29
N GLY A 79 4.68 -5.16 -0.49
CA GLY A 79 5.16 -5.56 -1.82
C GLY A 79 4.06 -5.71 -2.85
N ASP A 80 2.89 -6.24 -2.45
CA ASP A 80 1.74 -6.33 -3.35
C ASP A 80 1.31 -4.94 -3.83
N LEU A 81 1.30 -3.98 -2.91
CA LEU A 81 0.95 -2.60 -3.25
C LEU A 81 2.03 -1.95 -4.13
N VAL A 82 3.30 -2.22 -3.85
CA VAL A 82 4.41 -1.75 -4.69
C VAL A 82 4.25 -2.25 -6.12
N ASP A 83 3.93 -3.53 -6.30
CA ASP A 83 3.69 -4.10 -7.62
C ASP A 83 2.54 -3.42 -8.34
N PHE A 84 1.44 -3.19 -7.62
CA PHE A 84 0.28 -2.49 -8.20
C PHE A 84 0.65 -1.08 -8.64
N LEU A 85 1.31 -0.32 -7.77
CA LEU A 85 1.69 1.06 -8.08
C LEU A 85 2.67 1.12 -9.24
N ARG A 86 3.62 0.19 -9.28
CA ARG A 86 4.60 0.13 -10.37
C ARG A 86 3.93 -0.08 -11.72
N ARG A 87 2.87 -0.89 -11.75
CA ARG A 87 2.13 -1.13 -12.99
C ARG A 87 1.20 0.03 -13.36
N SER A 88 0.81 0.84 -12.37
CA SER A 88 -0.15 1.93 -12.56
C SER A 88 0.52 3.28 -12.85
N LEU A 89 1.77 3.42 -12.49
CA LEU A 89 2.50 4.70 -12.63
C LEU A 89 3.38 4.76 -13.90
#